data_e703fb13a44d551ebef28fdfdc21b49f
#
_entry.id   e703fb13a44d551ebef28fdfdc21b49f
#
_cell.length_a   1.000
_cell.length_b   1.000
_cell.length_c   1.000
_cell.angle_alpha   90.00
_cell.angle_beta   90.00
_cell.angle_gamma   90.00
#
_symmetry.space_group_name_H-M   'P 1'
#
loop_
_entity.id
_entity.type
_entity.pdbx_description
1 polymer ?
#
loop_
_entity_poly.entity_id
_entity_poly.type
_entity_poly.pdbx_seq_one_letter_code
_entity_poly.pdbx_strand_id
1 'polypeptide(L)' 'MREFDVVLLEDETGGYVAIVPALPGCHTQGDTLTEVMRNVKEAIDLYMETLTEQEKKDLLRQKVVGIQKVKALA' A
#
# COMPACT_ATOMS: atom_id res chain seq x y z
N MET A 1 12.48 12.98 -0.88
CA MET A 1 12.09 11.57 -0.93
C MET A 1 10.86 11.36 -0.06
N ARG A 2 9.86 10.65 -0.55
CA ARG A 2 8.65 10.39 0.21
C ARG A 2 8.63 8.98 0.74
N GLU A 3 8.08 8.83 1.93
CA GLU A 3 7.84 7.53 2.51
C GLU A 3 6.35 7.23 2.49
N PHE A 4 6.01 5.98 2.25
CA PHE A 4 4.62 5.52 2.25
C PHE A 4 4.45 4.43 3.28
N ASP A 5 3.36 4.49 4.03
CA ASP A 5 2.98 3.39 4.90
C ASP A 5 2.44 2.24 4.05
N VAL A 6 2.89 1.05 4.36
CA VAL A 6 2.45 -0.18 3.69
C VAL A 6 1.85 -1.10 4.73
N VAL A 7 0.65 -1.59 4.46
CA VAL A 7 -0.02 -2.58 5.30
C VAL A 7 0.27 -3.96 4.71
N LEU A 8 0.82 -4.84 5.53
CA LEU A 8 1.14 -6.21 5.13
C LEU A 8 0.12 -7.18 5.71
N LEU A 9 -0.42 -8.02 4.85
CA LEU A 9 -1.39 -9.05 5.22
C LEU A 9 -0.87 -10.42 4.80
N GLU A 10 -1.13 -11.43 5.63
CA GLU A 10 -0.89 -12.82 5.23
C GLU A 10 -2.09 -13.31 4.43
N ASP A 11 -1.80 -14.02 3.33
CA ASP A 11 -2.84 -14.64 2.52
C ASP A 11 -3.10 -16.05 3.08
N GLU A 12 -4.36 -16.47 3.15
CA GLU A 12 -4.75 -17.81 3.60
C GLU A 12 -4.11 -18.94 2.79
N THR A 13 -3.88 -18.69 1.52
CA THR A 13 -3.30 -19.68 0.61
C THR A 13 -1.77 -19.66 0.61
N GLY A 14 -1.18 -18.87 1.50
CA GLY A 14 0.26 -18.64 1.57
C GLY A 14 0.64 -17.35 0.89
N GLY A 15 1.81 -16.82 1.24
CA GLY A 15 2.27 -15.56 0.70
C GLY A 15 1.70 -14.36 1.44
N TYR A 16 1.91 -13.19 0.84
CA TYR A 16 1.59 -11.92 1.47
C TYR A 16 0.98 -10.96 0.47
N VAL A 17 0.17 -10.03 1.01
CA VAL A 17 -0.38 -8.91 0.24
C VAL A 17 0.11 -7.63 0.89
N ALA A 18 0.49 -6.67 0.08
CA ALA A 18 0.87 -5.33 0.53
C ALA A 18 -0.11 -4.31 -0.03
N ILE A 19 -0.61 -3.44 0.83
CA ILE A 19 -1.55 -2.39 0.45
C ILE A 19 -0.94 -1.05 0.85
N VAL A 20 -1.03 -0.06 -0.04
CA VAL A 20 -0.57 1.29 0.22
C VAL A 20 -1.79 2.20 0.42
N PRO A 21 -2.18 2.50 1.68
CA PRO A 21 -3.41 3.25 1.94
C PRO A 21 -3.45 4.64 1.31
N ALA A 22 -2.31 5.31 1.21
CA ALA A 22 -2.24 6.65 0.63
C ALA A 22 -2.47 6.69 -0.87
N LEU A 23 -2.34 5.54 -1.54
CA LEU A 23 -2.48 5.43 -3.00
C LEU A 23 -3.64 4.49 -3.32
N PRO A 24 -4.84 5.01 -3.59
CA PRO A 24 -6.01 4.16 -3.84
C PRO A 24 -5.78 3.13 -4.94
N GLY A 25 -6.09 1.88 -4.65
CA GLY A 25 -5.90 0.79 -5.60
C GLY A 25 -4.47 0.27 -5.71
N CYS A 26 -3.52 0.86 -5.00
CA CYS A 26 -2.13 0.41 -5.04
C CYS A 26 -1.94 -0.76 -4.07
N HIS A 27 -1.85 -1.95 -4.60
CA HIS A 27 -1.59 -3.15 -3.82
C HIS A 27 -0.85 -4.17 -4.69
N THR A 28 -0.19 -5.10 -4.02
CA THR A 28 0.56 -6.15 -4.71
C THR A 28 0.65 -7.38 -3.80
N GLN A 29 1.25 -8.43 -4.32
CA GLN A 29 1.42 -9.68 -3.58
C GLN A 29 2.80 -10.27 -3.83
N GLY A 30 3.19 -11.20 -2.99
CA GLY A 30 4.43 -11.93 -3.13
C GLY A 30 4.43 -13.17 -2.23
N ASP A 31 5.26 -14.15 -2.57
CA ASP A 31 5.33 -15.41 -1.81
C ASP A 31 6.08 -15.26 -0.49
N THR A 32 6.98 -14.29 -0.42
CA THR A 32 7.78 -14.00 0.78
C THR A 32 7.68 -12.52 1.13
N LEU A 33 8.04 -12.16 2.36
CA LEU A 33 8.08 -10.76 2.77
C LEU A 33 9.06 -9.96 1.92
N THR A 34 10.23 -10.52 1.62
CA THR A 34 11.23 -9.85 0.76
C THR A 34 10.65 -9.58 -0.62
N GLU A 35 9.96 -10.57 -1.19
CA GLU A 35 9.36 -10.44 -2.51
C GLU A 35 8.25 -9.40 -2.53
N VAL A 36 7.32 -9.45 -1.55
CA VAL A 36 6.20 -8.51 -1.51
C VAL A 36 6.70 -7.08 -1.30
N MET A 37 7.74 -6.87 -0.51
CA MET A 37 8.30 -5.54 -0.29
C MET A 37 8.96 -5.00 -1.56
N ARG A 38 9.65 -5.83 -2.31
CA ARG A 38 10.21 -5.44 -3.61
C ARG A 38 9.09 -5.09 -4.59
N ASN A 39 8.05 -5.93 -4.63
CA ASN A 39 6.92 -5.72 -5.52
C ASN A 39 6.14 -4.44 -5.18
N VAL A 40 5.95 -4.14 -3.90
CA VAL A 40 5.22 -2.92 -3.51
C VAL A 40 6.01 -1.67 -3.83
N LYS A 41 7.33 -1.73 -3.72
CA LYS A 41 8.17 -0.60 -4.13
C LYS A 41 8.00 -0.30 -5.63
N GLU A 42 8.03 -1.34 -6.45
CA GLU A 42 7.79 -1.18 -7.89
C GLU A 42 6.39 -0.65 -8.16
N ALA A 43 5.39 -1.17 -7.46
CA ALA A 43 4.01 -0.71 -7.62
C ALA A 43 3.85 0.76 -7.27
N ILE A 44 4.48 1.21 -6.19
CA ILE A 44 4.47 2.62 -5.79
C ILE A 44 5.15 3.48 -6.85
N ASP A 45 6.32 3.07 -7.32
CA ASP A 45 7.06 3.83 -8.31
C ASP A 45 6.25 3.99 -9.61
N LEU A 46 5.63 2.90 -10.08
CA LEU A 46 4.78 2.94 -11.28
C LEU A 46 3.54 3.81 -11.06
N TYR A 47 2.90 3.69 -9.91
CA TYR A 47 1.73 4.48 -9.58
C TYR A 47 2.06 5.98 -9.61
N MET A 48 3.17 6.36 -8.99
CA MET A 48 3.59 7.75 -8.94
C MET A 48 3.91 8.31 -10.32
N GLU A 49 4.42 7.49 -11.23
CA GLU A 49 4.71 7.91 -12.61
C GLU A 49 3.45 8.29 -13.38
N THR A 50 2.31 7.70 -13.04
CA THR A 50 1.05 7.96 -13.75
C THR A 50 0.33 9.20 -13.24
N LEU A 51 0.77 9.78 -12.13
CA LEU A 51 0.10 10.92 -11.50
C LEU A 51 0.63 12.25 -12.03
N THR A 52 -0.29 13.20 -12.26
CA THR A 52 0.09 14.60 -12.48
C THR A 52 0.58 15.20 -11.17
N GLU A 53 1.25 16.36 -11.24
CA GLU A 53 1.70 17.07 -10.05
C GLU A 53 0.52 17.44 -9.14
N GLN A 54 -0.61 17.82 -9.73
CA GLN A 54 -1.80 18.16 -8.96
C GLN A 54 -2.38 16.93 -8.26
N GLU A 55 -2.45 15.79 -8.96
CA GLU A 55 -2.91 14.53 -8.37
C GLU A 55 -2.02 14.09 -7.22
N LYS A 56 -0.71 14.23 -7.36
CA LYS A 56 0.23 13.96 -6.28
C LYS A 56 -0.06 14.80 -5.05
N LYS A 57 -0.27 16.10 -5.24
CA LYS A 57 -0.60 17.00 -4.13
C LYS A 57 -1.87 16.58 -3.43
N ASP A 58 -2.90 16.22 -4.19
CA ASP A 58 -4.19 15.85 -3.64
C ASP A 58 -4.12 14.53 -2.85
N LEU A 59 -3.49 13.51 -3.42
CA LEU A 59 -3.38 12.21 -2.77
C LEU A 59 -2.51 12.25 -1.53
N LEU A 60 -1.44 13.04 -1.55
CA LEU A 60 -0.45 13.05 -0.47
C LEU A 60 -0.83 13.96 0.71
N ARG A 61 -2.04 14.51 0.71
CA ARG A 61 -2.58 15.23 1.86
C ARG A 61 -3.02 14.29 2.98
N GLN A 62 -3.42 13.08 2.62
CA GLN A 62 -3.88 12.10 3.60
C GLN A 62 -2.68 11.42 4.26
N LYS A 63 -2.78 11.23 5.57
CA LYS A 63 -1.75 10.55 6.34
C LYS A 63 -2.40 9.43 7.14
N VAL A 64 -1.75 8.28 7.18
CA VAL A 64 -2.17 7.21 8.07
C VAL A 64 -1.71 7.58 9.48
N VAL A 65 -2.66 7.77 10.38
CA VAL A 65 -2.35 8.11 11.78
C VAL A 65 -2.44 6.90 12.69
N GLY A 66 -2.95 5.79 12.19
CA GLY A 66 -3.04 4.56 12.97
C GLY A 66 -3.89 3.53 12.29
N ILE A 67 -3.84 2.34 12.83
CA ILE A 67 -4.65 1.20 12.40
C ILE A 67 -5.42 0.71 13.62
N GLN A 68 -6.73 0.66 13.53
CA GLN A 68 -7.59 0.28 14.63
C GLN A 68 -8.38 -0.97 14.27
N LYS A 69 -8.59 -1.81 15.27
CA LYS A 69 -9.46 -2.97 15.15
C LYS A 69 -10.83 -2.60 15.66
N VAL A 70 -11.85 -2.90 14.89
CA VAL A 70 -13.23 -2.62 15.22
C VAL A 70 -13.99 -3.95 15.22
N LYS A 71 -14.71 -4.23 16.28
CA LYS A 71 -15.55 -5.43 16.35
C LYS A 71 -16.79 -5.20 15.51
N ALA A 72 -17.15 -6.19 14.72
CA ALA A 72 -18.35 -6.16 13.91
C ALA A 72 -19.18 -7.41 14.16
N LEU A 73 -20.49 -7.29 13.96
CA LEU A 73 -21.37 -8.44 13.95
C LEU A 73 -21.18 -9.18 12.63
N ALA A 74 -20.77 -10.43 12.68
CA ALA A 74 -20.51 -11.15 11.45
C ALA A 74 -21.13 -12.52 11.48
#